data_985d115455bfc4b2b2de0ac290737aa7
#
_entry.id   985d115455bfc4b2b2de0ac290737aa7
#
_cell.length_a   1.000
_cell.length_b   1.000
_cell.length_c   1.000
_cell.angle_alpha   90.00
_cell.angle_beta   90.00
_cell.angle_gamma   90.00
#
_symmetry.space_group_name_H-M   'P 1'
#
loop_
_entity.id
_entity.type
_entity.pdbx_description
1 polymer ?
#
loop_
_entity_poly.entity_id
_entity_poly.type
_entity_poly.pdbx_seq_one_letter_code
_entity_poly.pdbx_strand_id
1 'polypeptide(L)'
;MGTYILNTRNQLRVDFSHMYHNVFNQIKNKILTFLNKPTIMTKGLVLLLRIAIASFHIVAFTFSAHREIIKKDAIRRREYRLYDYNSNFIPYLCQVLWRDKEFRNQFYFRLKSPFVSFFLNLILPALTDVDLENCPNIGEGFVLIHGHGTIINRFSSIEKNCTIYHGVTIGSIGGGYPPTIGDNVFIGCDAKVLGDIKIGNNVKIGAGAVVVKDVPDNVTVIGVPAYILKK
;
A
#
# COMPACT_ATOMS: atom_id res chain seq x y z
N MET A 1 -29.71 -16.69 -47.98
CA MET A 1 -30.64 -15.84 -47.20
C MET A 1 -30.66 -16.38 -45.78
N GLY A 2 -29.89 -15.84 -44.92
CA GLY A 2 -29.82 -16.21 -43.50
C GLY A 2 -30.08 -14.94 -42.69
N THR A 3 -31.22 -14.87 -42.07
CA THR A 3 -31.74 -13.76 -41.26
C THR A 3 -31.00 -13.72 -39.94
N TYR A 4 -30.20 -12.73 -39.71
CA TYR A 4 -29.64 -12.43 -38.37
C TYR A 4 -30.72 -11.76 -37.51
N ILE A 5 -31.24 -12.48 -36.55
CA ILE A 5 -32.11 -11.92 -35.50
C ILE A 5 -31.16 -11.27 -34.48
N LEU A 6 -31.06 -9.93 -34.52
CA LEU A 6 -30.39 -9.13 -33.51
C LEU A 6 -31.18 -9.17 -32.20
N ASN A 7 -30.61 -9.74 -31.20
CA ASN A 7 -31.16 -9.84 -29.85
C ASN A 7 -31.01 -8.52 -29.13
N THR A 8 -32.02 -7.67 -29.17
CA THR A 8 -32.06 -6.29 -28.68
C THR A 8 -32.14 -6.13 -27.15
N ARG A 9 -31.85 -7.16 -26.36
CA ARG A 9 -31.95 -7.09 -24.88
C ARG A 9 -30.65 -6.78 -24.14
N ASN A 10 -29.52 -6.64 -24.81
CA ASN A 10 -28.21 -6.41 -24.13
C ASN A 10 -27.62 -5.00 -24.25
N GLN A 11 -28.35 -4.00 -24.72
CA GLN A 11 -27.78 -2.65 -24.94
C GLN A 11 -28.24 -1.57 -23.94
N LEU A 12 -28.87 -1.89 -22.84
CA LEU A 12 -29.27 -0.90 -21.83
C LEU A 12 -28.87 -1.32 -20.40
N ARG A 13 -27.79 -2.04 -20.20
CA ARG A 13 -27.05 -1.93 -18.94
C ARG A 13 -26.12 -0.73 -19.05
N VAL A 14 -26.69 0.45 -18.89
CA VAL A 14 -25.91 1.63 -18.51
C VAL A 14 -25.16 1.21 -17.25
N ASP A 15 -23.84 1.12 -17.34
CA ASP A 15 -23.00 0.75 -16.22
C ASP A 15 -23.02 1.90 -15.21
N PHE A 16 -24.04 1.87 -14.34
CA PHE A 16 -24.22 2.86 -13.29
C PHE A 16 -23.00 2.95 -12.40
N SER A 17 -22.21 1.88 -12.26
CA SER A 17 -20.98 1.89 -11.48
C SER A 17 -19.94 2.85 -12.11
N HIS A 18 -19.79 2.83 -13.41
CA HIS A 18 -18.91 3.73 -14.16
C HIS A 18 -19.38 5.19 -14.12
N MET A 19 -20.68 5.41 -14.21
CA MET A 19 -21.28 6.74 -14.14
C MET A 19 -21.14 7.33 -12.73
N TYR A 20 -21.44 6.55 -11.68
CA TYR A 20 -21.24 6.96 -10.29
C TYR A 20 -19.77 7.22 -9.99
N HIS A 21 -18.86 6.39 -10.45
CA HIS A 21 -17.43 6.58 -10.26
C HIS A 21 -16.93 7.87 -10.94
N ASN A 22 -17.38 8.17 -12.15
CA ASN A 22 -17.04 9.40 -12.86
C ASN A 22 -17.63 10.65 -12.20
N VAL A 23 -18.89 10.63 -11.80
CA VAL A 23 -19.53 11.75 -11.09
C VAL A 23 -18.87 11.98 -9.73
N PHE A 24 -18.61 10.91 -8.98
CA PHE A 24 -17.90 10.99 -7.70
C PHE A 24 -16.49 11.57 -7.86
N ASN A 25 -15.73 11.12 -8.86
CA ASN A 25 -14.40 11.65 -9.14
C ASN A 25 -14.44 13.11 -9.63
N GLN A 26 -15.44 13.51 -10.40
CA GLN A 26 -15.62 14.92 -10.79
C GLN A 26 -15.94 15.82 -9.60
N ILE A 27 -16.83 15.39 -8.70
CA ILE A 27 -17.17 16.12 -7.47
C ILE A 27 -15.94 16.19 -6.56
N LYS A 28 -15.25 15.08 -6.36
CA LYS A 28 -14.01 14.99 -5.58
C LYS A 28 -12.93 15.93 -6.13
N ASN A 29 -12.72 15.93 -7.45
CA ASN A 29 -11.74 16.80 -8.08
C ASN A 29 -12.13 18.29 -7.99
N LYS A 30 -13.42 18.64 -8.10
CA LYS A 30 -13.91 20.00 -7.87
C LYS A 30 -13.68 20.46 -6.43
N ILE A 31 -13.99 19.59 -5.44
CA ILE A 31 -13.73 19.86 -4.02
C ILE A 31 -12.23 20.04 -3.78
N LEU A 32 -11.39 19.14 -4.30
CA LEU A 32 -9.93 19.23 -4.17
C LEU A 32 -9.38 20.49 -4.85
N THR A 33 -9.90 20.88 -6.02
CA THR A 33 -9.50 22.10 -6.72
C THR A 33 -9.91 23.35 -5.95
N PHE A 34 -11.11 23.36 -5.37
CA PHE A 34 -11.58 24.43 -4.49
C PHE A 34 -10.72 24.55 -3.21
N LEU A 35 -10.35 23.41 -2.62
CA LEU A 35 -9.49 23.37 -1.44
C LEU A 35 -8.04 23.75 -1.72
N ASN A 36 -7.59 23.66 -2.96
CA ASN A 36 -6.21 23.96 -3.38
C ASN A 36 -5.96 25.42 -3.85
N LYS A 37 -7.01 26.25 -4.00
CA LYS A 37 -6.89 27.68 -4.36
C LYS A 37 -7.48 28.58 -3.25
N PRO A 38 -6.87 28.66 -2.08
CA PRO A 38 -7.52 29.31 -0.97
C PRO A 38 -7.29 30.84 -0.91
N THR A 39 -8.39 31.57 -0.82
CA THR A 39 -8.42 32.88 -0.15
C THR A 39 -8.21 32.70 1.36
N ILE A 40 -7.87 33.77 2.11
CA ILE A 40 -7.55 33.69 3.56
C ILE A 40 -8.68 33.01 4.36
N MET A 41 -9.93 33.28 4.01
CA MET A 41 -11.12 32.69 4.68
C MET A 41 -11.27 31.18 4.42
N THR A 42 -10.89 30.71 3.23
CA THR A 42 -10.91 29.28 2.88
C THR A 42 -9.77 28.50 3.50
N LYS A 43 -8.64 29.14 3.85
CA LYS A 43 -7.50 28.47 4.54
C LYS A 43 -7.92 27.96 5.93
N GLY A 44 -8.67 28.76 6.68
CA GLY A 44 -9.20 28.35 7.99
C GLY A 44 -10.16 27.18 7.89
N LEU A 45 -11.11 27.23 6.97
CA LEU A 45 -12.08 26.14 6.73
C LEU A 45 -11.39 24.84 6.29
N VAL A 46 -10.40 24.93 5.39
CA VAL A 46 -9.58 23.80 4.94
C VAL A 46 -8.82 23.18 6.11
N LEU A 47 -8.24 24.02 6.98
CA LEU A 47 -7.54 23.52 8.15
C LEU A 47 -8.46 22.79 9.12
N LEU A 48 -9.65 23.33 9.40
CA LEU A 48 -10.65 22.69 10.24
C LEU A 48 -11.11 21.34 9.68
N LEU A 49 -11.35 21.27 8.37
CA LEU A 49 -11.70 20.02 7.69
C LEU A 49 -10.57 18.98 7.78
N ARG A 50 -9.32 19.41 7.60
CA ARG A 50 -8.15 18.54 7.77
C ARG A 50 -8.04 17.98 9.18
N ILE A 51 -8.25 18.82 10.19
CA ILE A 51 -8.26 18.41 11.60
C ILE A 51 -9.38 17.40 11.85
N ALA A 52 -10.59 17.66 11.36
CA ALA A 52 -11.73 16.75 11.50
C ALA A 52 -11.44 15.38 10.85
N ILE A 53 -10.92 15.35 9.61
CA ILE A 53 -10.55 14.12 8.93
C ILE A 53 -9.45 13.37 9.69
N ALA A 54 -8.41 14.09 10.14
CA ALA A 54 -7.33 13.50 10.92
C ALA A 54 -7.84 12.91 12.24
N SER A 55 -8.81 13.54 12.89
CA SER A 55 -9.39 13.07 14.15
C SER A 55 -10.00 11.67 14.03
N PHE A 56 -10.73 11.38 12.95
CA PHE A 56 -11.27 10.02 12.71
C PHE A 56 -10.17 8.97 12.63
N HIS A 57 -9.08 9.27 11.93
CA HIS A 57 -7.93 8.35 11.80
C HIS A 57 -7.18 8.19 13.12
N ILE A 58 -7.04 9.27 13.90
CA ILE A 58 -6.39 9.20 15.22
C ILE A 58 -7.26 8.41 16.21
N VAL A 59 -8.57 8.57 16.19
CA VAL A 59 -9.48 7.74 16.99
C VAL A 59 -9.31 6.27 16.60
N ALA A 60 -9.36 5.93 15.32
CA ALA A 60 -9.15 4.56 14.84
C ALA A 60 -7.78 4.01 15.26
N PHE A 61 -6.71 4.81 15.16
CA PHE A 61 -5.38 4.45 15.67
C PHE A 61 -5.39 4.16 17.16
N THR A 62 -5.97 5.06 17.97
CA THR A 62 -5.95 4.98 19.43
C THR A 62 -6.64 3.73 19.95
N PHE A 63 -7.75 3.35 19.32
CA PHE A 63 -8.53 2.18 19.71
C PHE A 63 -8.11 0.89 18.98
N SER A 64 -7.15 0.96 18.05
CA SER A 64 -6.65 -0.23 17.38
C SER A 64 -5.84 -1.12 18.32
N ALA A 65 -6.14 -2.42 18.33
CA ALA A 65 -5.31 -3.43 18.99
C ALA A 65 -3.88 -3.49 18.39
N HIS A 66 -3.69 -3.03 17.17
CA HIS A 66 -2.41 -3.05 16.44
C HIS A 66 -1.69 -1.68 16.44
N ARG A 67 -2.07 -0.76 17.31
CA ARG A 67 -1.50 0.61 17.36
C ARG A 67 0.02 0.64 17.49
N GLU A 68 0.63 -0.30 18.24
CA GLU A 68 2.09 -0.35 18.40
C GLU A 68 2.79 -0.74 17.09
N ILE A 69 2.21 -1.65 16.31
CA ILE A 69 2.73 -2.02 14.99
C ILE A 69 2.61 -0.84 14.03
N ILE A 70 1.46 -0.17 13.99
CA ILE A 70 1.23 1.04 13.19
C ILE A 70 2.25 2.13 13.55
N LYS A 71 2.53 2.28 14.85
CA LYS A 71 3.53 3.25 15.33
C LYS A 71 4.94 2.90 14.85
N LYS A 72 5.33 1.63 14.91
CA LYS A 72 6.64 1.17 14.42
C LYS A 72 6.78 1.36 12.91
N ASP A 73 5.75 1.02 12.13
CA ASP A 73 5.71 1.24 10.69
C ASP A 73 5.88 2.75 10.35
N ALA A 74 5.13 3.61 11.04
CA ALA A 74 5.21 5.06 10.86
C ALA A 74 6.58 5.63 11.25
N ILE A 75 7.16 5.19 12.39
CA ILE A 75 8.47 5.66 12.84
C ILE A 75 9.56 5.25 11.85
N ARG A 76 9.57 4.00 11.40
CA ARG A 76 10.56 3.53 10.43
C ARG A 76 10.49 4.27 9.10
N ARG A 77 9.31 4.73 8.70
CA ARG A 77 9.13 5.56 7.51
C ARG A 77 9.89 6.89 7.57
N ARG A 78 10.21 7.39 8.76
CA ARG A 78 11.06 8.58 8.94
C ARG A 78 12.47 8.38 8.39
N GLU A 79 13.00 7.16 8.39
CA GLU A 79 14.34 6.84 7.88
C GLU A 79 14.48 7.18 6.39
N TYR A 80 13.37 7.16 5.66
CA TYR A 80 13.33 7.53 4.24
C TYR A 80 13.17 9.04 3.99
N ARG A 81 13.21 9.88 5.06
CA ARG A 81 13.16 11.36 5.02
C ARG A 81 11.99 11.94 4.21
N LEU A 82 10.88 11.22 4.16
CA LEU A 82 9.74 11.62 3.35
C LEU A 82 8.95 12.80 3.98
N TYR A 83 9.15 13.08 5.29
CA TYR A 83 8.40 14.09 6.04
C TYR A 83 9.19 14.68 7.21
N ASP A 84 8.69 15.79 7.78
CA ASP A 84 9.36 16.56 8.83
C ASP A 84 9.66 15.71 10.08
N TYR A 85 10.92 15.78 10.52
CA TYR A 85 11.53 14.88 11.49
C TYR A 85 11.27 15.25 12.96
N ASN A 86 10.92 16.52 13.23
CA ASN A 86 10.99 17.08 14.58
C ASN A 86 9.66 17.15 15.31
N SER A 87 8.59 16.63 14.74
CA SER A 87 7.28 16.67 15.37
C SER A 87 7.05 15.49 16.32
N ASN A 88 6.24 15.73 17.36
CA ASN A 88 5.67 14.66 18.17
C ASN A 88 4.94 13.63 17.30
N PHE A 89 4.76 12.41 17.81
CA PHE A 89 4.24 11.29 17.01
C PHE A 89 2.86 11.57 16.38
N ILE A 90 1.92 12.15 17.11
CA ILE A 90 0.56 12.40 16.59
C ILE A 90 0.55 13.42 15.43
N PRO A 91 1.17 14.61 15.53
CA PRO A 91 1.32 15.52 14.39
C PRO A 91 2.01 14.85 13.18
N TYR A 92 3.04 14.06 13.42
CA TYR A 92 3.71 13.30 12.36
C TYR A 92 2.76 12.29 11.70
N LEU A 93 2.00 11.50 12.49
CA LEU A 93 1.04 10.54 11.97
C LEU A 93 -0.04 11.24 11.12
N CYS A 94 -0.56 12.38 11.57
CA CYS A 94 -1.50 13.18 10.78
C CYS A 94 -0.90 13.62 9.44
N GLN A 95 0.35 14.07 9.45
CA GLN A 95 1.05 14.52 8.25
C GLN A 95 1.26 13.37 7.26
N VAL A 96 1.71 12.21 7.73
CA VAL A 96 1.92 11.01 6.90
C VAL A 96 0.60 10.52 6.33
N LEU A 97 -0.43 10.37 7.16
CA LEU A 97 -1.75 9.96 6.69
C LEU A 97 -2.30 10.91 5.62
N TRP A 98 -2.05 12.21 5.76
CA TRP A 98 -2.53 13.18 4.78
C TRP A 98 -1.80 13.13 3.45
N ARG A 99 -0.49 12.97 3.46
CA ARG A 99 0.38 13.12 2.28
C ARG A 99 0.69 11.80 1.56
N ASP A 100 0.64 10.69 2.28
CA ASP A 100 1.21 9.42 1.86
C ASP A 100 0.14 8.35 1.68
N LYS A 101 -0.18 8.09 0.41
CA LYS A 101 -1.19 7.10 0.03
C LYS A 101 -0.74 5.68 0.34
N GLU A 102 0.56 5.40 0.20
CA GLU A 102 1.16 4.11 0.49
C GLU A 102 1.05 3.78 1.98
N PHE A 103 1.34 4.77 2.82
CA PHE A 103 1.17 4.59 4.25
C PHE A 103 -0.31 4.37 4.63
N ARG A 104 -1.25 4.99 3.91
CA ARG A 104 -2.68 4.71 4.14
C ARG A 104 -3.03 3.26 3.84
N ASN A 105 -2.48 2.63 2.78
CA ASN A 105 -2.65 1.19 2.54
C ASN A 105 -2.18 0.37 3.75
N GLN A 106 -0.98 0.66 4.26
CA GLN A 106 -0.45 -0.01 5.46
C GLN A 106 -1.32 0.24 6.70
N PHE A 107 -1.72 1.49 6.94
CA PHE A 107 -2.54 1.89 8.07
C PHE A 107 -3.88 1.14 8.07
N TYR A 108 -4.61 1.14 6.96
CA TYR A 108 -5.90 0.46 6.84
C TYR A 108 -5.74 -1.06 6.97
N PHE A 109 -4.71 -1.62 6.36
CA PHE A 109 -4.36 -3.02 6.54
C PHE A 109 -4.11 -3.39 8.01
N ARG A 110 -3.39 -2.54 8.76
CA ARG A 110 -3.07 -2.77 10.20
C ARG A 110 -4.26 -2.61 11.13
N LEU A 111 -5.27 -1.86 10.76
CA LEU A 111 -6.48 -1.72 11.60
C LEU A 111 -7.22 -3.06 11.78
N LYS A 112 -7.06 -4.00 10.85
CA LYS A 112 -7.73 -5.33 10.85
C LYS A 112 -9.24 -5.25 11.04
N SER A 113 -9.84 -4.13 10.66
CA SER A 113 -11.28 -3.88 10.70
C SER A 113 -11.75 -3.43 9.32
N PRO A 114 -12.29 -4.34 8.49
CA PRO A 114 -12.71 -4.00 7.12
C PRO A 114 -13.72 -2.85 7.09
N PHE A 115 -14.65 -2.82 8.03
CA PHE A 115 -15.66 -1.78 8.14
C PHE A 115 -15.03 -0.40 8.40
N VAL A 116 -14.18 -0.29 9.43
CA VAL A 116 -13.50 0.98 9.76
C VAL A 116 -12.57 1.40 8.61
N SER A 117 -11.81 0.47 8.05
CA SER A 117 -10.92 0.73 6.93
C SER A 117 -11.67 1.23 5.70
N PHE A 118 -12.83 0.66 5.39
CA PHE A 118 -13.68 1.09 4.28
C PHE A 118 -14.12 2.55 4.45
N PHE A 119 -14.66 2.93 5.63
CA PHE A 119 -15.11 4.31 5.86
C PHE A 119 -13.95 5.31 5.86
N LEU A 120 -12.82 4.97 6.48
CA LEU A 120 -11.65 5.84 6.47
C LEU A 120 -11.08 6.00 5.07
N ASN A 121 -11.04 4.93 4.27
CA ASN A 121 -10.58 4.95 2.90
C ASN A 121 -11.52 5.77 1.98
N LEU A 122 -12.81 5.80 2.27
CA LEU A 122 -13.77 6.66 1.56
C LEU A 122 -13.46 8.15 1.79
N ILE A 123 -13.07 8.52 3.02
CA ILE A 123 -12.73 9.90 3.40
C ILE A 123 -11.34 10.30 2.90
N LEU A 124 -10.36 9.44 3.07
CA LEU A 124 -8.95 9.68 2.70
C LEU A 124 -8.39 8.46 1.93
N PRO A 125 -8.57 8.42 0.61
CA PRO A 125 -8.24 7.25 -0.19
C PRO A 125 -6.76 6.87 -0.19
N ALA A 126 -6.51 5.57 -0.07
CA ALA A 126 -5.21 4.95 -0.31
C ALA A 126 -4.98 4.68 -1.83
N LEU A 127 -3.90 3.99 -2.19
CA LEU A 127 -3.69 3.49 -3.54
C LEU A 127 -4.65 2.33 -3.83
N THR A 128 -5.14 2.26 -5.06
CA THR A 128 -6.11 1.23 -5.49
C THR A 128 -5.46 0.01 -6.15
N ASP A 129 -4.19 0.12 -6.51
CA ASP A 129 -3.39 -0.88 -7.22
C ASP A 129 -2.33 -1.56 -6.34
N VAL A 130 -2.58 -1.59 -5.04
CA VAL A 130 -1.76 -2.28 -4.03
C VAL A 130 -2.60 -3.38 -3.38
N ASP A 131 -2.16 -4.62 -3.51
CA ASP A 131 -2.80 -5.77 -2.87
C ASP A 131 -2.01 -6.25 -1.65
N LEU A 132 -2.37 -5.73 -0.48
CA LEU A 132 -1.87 -6.18 0.84
C LEU A 132 -2.97 -6.83 1.67
N GLU A 133 -4.23 -6.71 1.26
CA GLU A 133 -5.40 -6.92 2.14
C GLU A 133 -5.51 -8.35 2.66
N ASN A 134 -4.99 -9.28 1.91
CA ASN A 134 -5.12 -10.69 2.20
C ASN A 134 -3.85 -11.35 2.76
N CYS A 135 -2.78 -10.59 3.03
CA CYS A 135 -1.55 -11.12 3.64
C CYS A 135 -1.53 -10.86 5.14
N PRO A 136 -1.90 -11.84 5.99
CA PRO A 136 -1.99 -11.63 7.44
C PRO A 136 -0.61 -11.49 8.13
N ASN A 137 0.44 -12.01 7.52
CA ASN A 137 1.76 -12.21 8.12
C ASN A 137 2.77 -11.18 7.64
N ILE A 138 2.52 -9.90 7.90
CA ILE A 138 3.50 -8.83 7.67
C ILE A 138 3.97 -8.32 9.04
N GLY A 139 5.25 -8.47 9.34
CA GLY A 139 5.90 -8.02 10.55
C GLY A 139 5.89 -6.50 10.75
N GLU A 140 6.25 -6.06 11.92
CA GLU A 140 6.35 -4.64 12.28
C GLU A 140 7.50 -3.94 11.57
N GLY A 141 7.41 -2.61 11.42
CA GLY A 141 8.42 -1.83 10.72
C GLY A 141 8.40 -2.01 9.20
N PHE A 142 7.31 -2.49 8.65
CA PHE A 142 7.13 -2.62 7.21
C PHE A 142 7.05 -1.23 6.54
N VAL A 143 7.72 -1.06 5.39
CA VAL A 143 7.67 0.17 4.61
C VAL A 143 7.42 -0.13 3.14
N LEU A 144 6.36 0.44 2.61
CA LEU A 144 6.03 0.39 1.20
C LEU A 144 6.42 1.73 0.55
N ILE A 145 7.30 1.72 -0.44
CA ILE A 145 7.79 2.91 -1.16
C ILE A 145 7.22 2.94 -2.57
N HIS A 146 6.48 4.01 -2.90
CA HIS A 146 5.84 4.18 -4.22
C HIS A 146 4.99 2.97 -4.64
N GLY A 147 4.30 2.33 -3.73
CA GLY A 147 3.73 0.98 -3.77
C GLY A 147 2.87 0.57 -4.96
N HIS A 148 2.76 1.37 -6.02
CA HIS A 148 1.97 1.08 -7.21
C HIS A 148 2.28 -0.29 -7.82
N GLY A 149 1.25 -1.06 -8.16
CA GLY A 149 1.38 -2.37 -8.80
C GLY A 149 2.02 -3.45 -7.91
N THR A 150 2.13 -3.21 -6.60
CA THR A 150 2.68 -4.20 -5.66
C THR A 150 1.61 -5.21 -5.27
N ILE A 151 1.94 -6.50 -5.42
CA ILE A 151 1.07 -7.62 -5.10
C ILE A 151 1.80 -8.57 -4.16
N ILE A 152 1.20 -8.84 -3.00
CA ILE A 152 1.72 -9.77 -2.00
C ILE A 152 0.68 -10.88 -1.78
N ASN A 153 1.08 -12.12 -2.05
CA ASN A 153 0.20 -13.26 -1.88
C ASN A 153 -0.21 -13.41 -0.40
N ARG A 154 -1.49 -13.70 -0.18
CA ARG A 154 -2.12 -13.81 1.15
C ARG A 154 -1.46 -14.82 2.10
N PHE A 155 -0.77 -15.81 1.58
CA PHE A 155 -0.10 -16.84 2.38
C PHE A 155 1.40 -16.61 2.55
N SER A 156 1.95 -15.52 1.99
CA SER A 156 3.33 -15.13 2.23
C SER A 156 3.55 -14.74 3.69
N SER A 157 4.76 -14.96 4.20
CA SER A 157 5.21 -14.40 5.47
C SER A 157 6.31 -13.39 5.20
N ILE A 158 6.18 -12.21 5.76
CA ILE A 158 7.17 -11.14 5.70
C ILE A 158 7.51 -10.77 7.13
N GLU A 159 8.76 -10.97 7.54
CA GLU A 159 9.21 -10.66 8.88
C GLU A 159 9.44 -9.14 9.08
N LYS A 160 10.13 -8.77 10.14
CA LYS A 160 10.25 -7.37 10.59
C LYS A 160 11.12 -6.53 9.66
N ASN A 161 10.82 -5.22 9.67
CA ASN A 161 11.65 -4.20 9.03
C ASN A 161 11.88 -4.38 7.54
N CYS A 162 10.96 -4.98 6.82
CA CYS A 162 11.07 -5.13 5.38
C CYS A 162 10.68 -3.85 4.65
N THR A 163 11.36 -3.58 3.54
CA THR A 163 11.08 -2.44 2.65
C THR A 163 10.82 -2.95 1.25
N ILE A 164 9.68 -2.57 0.70
CA ILE A 164 9.25 -3.01 -0.63
C ILE A 164 8.95 -1.79 -1.50
N TYR A 165 9.52 -1.77 -2.70
CA TYR A 165 9.26 -0.74 -3.70
C TYR A 165 8.09 -1.14 -4.62
N HIS A 166 7.72 -0.22 -5.54
CA HIS A 166 6.63 -0.42 -6.52
C HIS A 166 6.86 -1.62 -7.43
N GLY A 167 5.77 -2.14 -7.98
CA GLY A 167 5.78 -3.20 -8.99
C GLY A 167 6.26 -4.56 -8.49
N VAL A 168 6.52 -4.71 -7.19
CA VAL A 168 7.01 -5.97 -6.62
C VAL A 168 5.89 -7.00 -6.62
N THR A 169 6.21 -8.24 -7.01
CA THR A 169 5.31 -9.38 -6.86
C THR A 169 5.94 -10.40 -5.92
N ILE A 170 5.23 -10.75 -4.86
CA ILE A 170 5.56 -11.87 -3.97
C ILE A 170 4.45 -12.88 -4.12
N GLY A 171 4.75 -14.05 -4.69
CA GLY A 171 3.70 -14.99 -5.09
C GLY A 171 4.15 -16.44 -5.21
N SER A 172 3.17 -17.33 -5.36
CA SER A 172 3.38 -18.75 -5.61
C SER A 172 3.61 -19.03 -7.10
N ILE A 173 4.16 -20.20 -7.41
CA ILE A 173 4.26 -20.75 -8.76
C ILE A 173 3.42 -22.03 -8.80
N GLY A 174 2.57 -22.15 -9.83
CA GLY A 174 1.85 -23.39 -10.12
C GLY A 174 0.92 -23.88 -8.99
N GLY A 175 0.39 -22.98 -8.18
CA GLY A 175 -0.48 -23.35 -7.04
C GLY A 175 0.26 -23.84 -5.79
N GLY A 176 1.59 -23.76 -5.76
CA GLY A 176 2.42 -24.07 -4.59
C GLY A 176 2.37 -22.99 -3.50
N TYR A 177 3.20 -23.13 -2.48
CA TYR A 177 3.32 -22.14 -1.42
C TYR A 177 4.04 -20.89 -1.92
N PRO A 178 3.71 -19.71 -1.37
CA PRO A 178 4.42 -18.47 -1.65
C PRO A 178 5.68 -18.35 -0.77
N PRO A 179 6.55 -17.36 -1.08
CA PRO A 179 7.79 -17.14 -0.35
C PRO A 179 7.60 -16.78 1.12
N THR A 180 8.61 -17.12 1.93
CA THR A 180 8.85 -16.56 3.25
C THR A 180 10.03 -15.59 3.20
N ILE A 181 9.87 -14.39 3.80
CA ILE A 181 10.84 -13.30 3.74
C ILE A 181 11.29 -12.97 5.15
N GLY A 182 12.60 -13.03 5.40
CA GLY A 182 13.20 -12.76 6.69
C GLY A 182 13.22 -11.29 7.11
N ASP A 183 13.93 -11.00 8.20
CA ASP A 183 14.06 -9.65 8.75
C ASP A 183 14.94 -8.73 7.91
N ASN A 184 14.63 -7.43 7.92
CA ASN A 184 15.44 -6.37 7.30
C ASN A 184 15.67 -6.56 5.80
N VAL A 185 14.75 -7.20 5.09
CA VAL A 185 14.87 -7.43 3.65
C VAL A 185 14.46 -6.18 2.89
N PHE A 186 15.28 -5.82 1.89
CA PHE A 186 15.01 -4.76 0.92
C PHE A 186 14.67 -5.37 -0.43
N ILE A 187 13.52 -5.00 -1.00
CA ILE A 187 13.08 -5.47 -2.32
C ILE A 187 12.92 -4.25 -3.24
N GLY A 188 13.82 -4.18 -4.23
CA GLY A 188 13.84 -3.12 -5.24
C GLY A 188 12.64 -3.17 -6.17
N CYS A 189 12.40 -2.06 -6.88
CA CYS A 189 11.26 -1.92 -7.77
C CYS A 189 11.22 -3.03 -8.84
N ASP A 190 10.00 -3.44 -9.20
CA ASP A 190 9.72 -4.45 -10.22
C ASP A 190 10.29 -5.85 -9.96
N ALA A 191 10.89 -6.11 -8.79
CA ALA A 191 11.39 -7.43 -8.44
C ALA A 191 10.26 -8.44 -8.28
N LYS A 192 10.53 -9.71 -8.63
CA LYS A 192 9.62 -10.83 -8.48
C LYS A 192 10.23 -11.86 -7.55
N VAL A 193 9.54 -12.23 -6.49
CA VAL A 193 9.94 -13.27 -5.53
C VAL A 193 8.89 -14.35 -5.58
N LEU A 194 9.22 -15.48 -6.19
CA LEU A 194 8.23 -16.43 -6.64
C LEU A 194 8.54 -17.87 -6.20
N GLY A 195 7.49 -18.56 -5.76
CA GLY A 195 7.53 -19.99 -5.40
C GLY A 195 7.76 -20.23 -3.92
N ASP A 196 7.82 -21.49 -3.52
CA ASP A 196 8.07 -21.94 -2.15
C ASP A 196 9.56 -21.81 -1.82
N ILE A 197 10.00 -20.58 -1.57
CA ILE A 197 11.41 -20.24 -1.32
C ILE A 197 11.54 -19.42 -0.03
N LYS A 198 12.75 -19.46 0.53
CA LYS A 198 13.13 -18.69 1.71
C LYS A 198 14.13 -17.60 1.36
N ILE A 199 13.78 -16.38 1.70
CA ILE A 199 14.69 -15.23 1.65
C ILE A 199 15.20 -14.99 3.06
N GLY A 200 16.51 -15.08 3.25
CA GLY A 200 17.16 -14.88 4.54
C GLY A 200 17.09 -13.45 5.06
N ASN A 201 17.70 -13.21 6.21
CA ASN A 201 17.74 -11.90 6.87
C ASN A 201 18.76 -10.98 6.21
N ASN A 202 18.51 -9.66 6.28
CA ASN A 202 19.41 -8.62 5.73
C ASN A 202 19.70 -8.77 4.23
N VAL A 203 18.82 -9.40 3.48
CA VAL A 203 18.95 -9.58 2.04
C VAL A 203 18.54 -8.30 1.30
N LYS A 204 19.29 -7.98 0.23
CA LYS A 204 18.91 -6.95 -0.72
C LYS A 204 18.60 -7.59 -2.07
N ILE A 205 17.37 -7.42 -2.54
CA ILE A 205 16.92 -7.83 -3.86
C ILE A 205 16.94 -6.61 -4.76
N GLY A 206 17.77 -6.64 -5.81
CA GLY A 206 17.90 -5.54 -6.76
C GLY A 206 16.65 -5.33 -7.59
N ALA A 207 16.51 -4.13 -8.16
CA ALA A 207 15.41 -3.79 -9.04
C ALA A 207 15.32 -4.75 -10.24
N GLY A 208 14.10 -5.17 -10.59
CA GLY A 208 13.84 -6.08 -11.71
C GLY A 208 14.35 -7.52 -11.52
N ALA A 209 14.90 -7.87 -10.37
CA ALA A 209 15.39 -9.23 -10.13
C ALA A 209 14.24 -10.24 -10.03
N VAL A 210 14.44 -11.43 -10.58
CA VAL A 210 13.49 -12.56 -10.50
C VAL A 210 14.07 -13.67 -9.64
N VAL A 211 13.64 -13.75 -8.40
CA VAL A 211 14.10 -14.69 -7.39
C VAL A 211 13.18 -15.90 -7.37
N VAL A 212 13.74 -17.07 -7.70
CA VAL A 212 13.02 -18.36 -7.78
C VAL A 212 13.75 -19.47 -7.02
N LYS A 213 14.73 -19.11 -6.19
CA LYS A 213 15.50 -20.04 -5.34
C LYS A 213 15.76 -19.38 -3.99
N ASP A 214 16.05 -20.20 -2.99
CA ASP A 214 16.43 -19.74 -1.67
C ASP A 214 17.62 -18.78 -1.71
N VAL A 215 17.56 -17.76 -0.86
CA VAL A 215 18.61 -16.75 -0.72
C VAL A 215 19.11 -16.74 0.72
N PRO A 216 20.41 -16.99 0.96
CA PRO A 216 20.95 -16.97 2.31
C PRO A 216 21.00 -15.55 2.90
N ASP A 217 21.28 -15.46 4.20
CA ASP A 217 21.39 -14.20 4.92
C ASP A 217 22.50 -13.29 4.39
N ASN A 218 22.35 -11.99 4.56
CA ASN A 218 23.39 -10.96 4.39
C ASN A 218 23.95 -10.85 2.96
N VAL A 219 23.19 -11.20 1.95
CA VAL A 219 23.63 -11.10 0.55
C VAL A 219 22.78 -10.10 -0.25
N THR A 220 23.32 -9.71 -1.40
CA THR A 220 22.59 -8.98 -2.43
C THR A 220 22.37 -9.90 -3.62
N VAL A 221 21.14 -9.95 -4.14
CA VAL A 221 20.79 -10.71 -5.35
C VAL A 221 20.28 -9.78 -6.44
N ILE A 222 20.67 -10.04 -7.69
CA ILE A 222 20.28 -9.26 -8.87
C ILE A 222 20.07 -10.18 -10.07
N GLY A 223 19.39 -9.69 -11.09
CA GLY A 223 19.28 -10.35 -12.40
C GLY A 223 18.09 -11.27 -12.58
N VAL A 224 17.98 -11.87 -13.78
CA VAL A 224 16.88 -12.76 -14.22
C VAL A 224 17.49 -13.99 -14.91
N PRO A 225 17.44 -15.20 -14.29
CA PRO A 225 17.12 -15.44 -12.88
C PRO A 225 18.12 -14.79 -11.93
N ALA A 226 17.68 -14.50 -10.69
CA ALA A 226 18.53 -13.82 -9.73
C ALA A 226 19.72 -14.67 -9.26
N TYR A 227 20.87 -14.03 -9.09
CA TYR A 227 22.10 -14.60 -8.57
C TYR A 227 22.72 -13.70 -7.50
N ILE A 228 23.54 -14.30 -6.62
CA ILE A 228 24.22 -13.55 -5.55
C ILE A 228 25.30 -12.66 -6.18
N LEU A 229 25.22 -11.36 -5.92
CA LEU A 229 26.23 -10.40 -6.33
C LEU A 229 27.49 -10.60 -5.46
N LYS A 230 28.56 -11.08 -6.05
CA LYS A 230 29.87 -11.15 -5.39
C LYS A 230 30.41 -9.73 -5.25
N LYS A 231 30.83 -9.38 -4.04
CA LYS A 231 31.56 -8.12 -3.77
C LYS A 231 32.99 -8.22 -4.25
#